data_cab51f8b15e62d19ba563987ae5d10b8
#
_entry.id   cab51f8b15e62d19ba563987ae5d10b8
#
_cell.length_a   1.000
_cell.length_b   1.000
_cell.length_c   1.000
_cell.angle_alpha   90.00
_cell.angle_beta   90.00
_cell.angle_gamma   90.00
#
_symmetry.space_group_name_H-M   'P 1'
#
loop_
_entity.id
_entity.type
_entity.pdbx_description
1 polymer ?
#
loop_
_entity_poly.entity_id
_entity_poly.type
_entity_poly.pdbx_seq_one_letter_code
_entity_poly.pdbx_strand_id
1 'polypeptide(L)'
;MIDFNQQNYPNILKAMLDRVPGTYDKRDTSPIPTALGPAAWALEGFYLSLNQVQRQAFVQTASGESLDYLAVIAGLTRYPASEAVRLGIFNSDIGLGARFSTVNGENSINFISAAAAAVSEPVEGVFYYQMKAETAGAIGNEYAGPILPISTIPGLTSAQITDILV
;
A
#
# COMPACT_ATOMS: atom_id res chain seq x y z
N MET A 1 -23.40 -13.49 9.09
CA MET A 1 -23.14 -12.32 8.22
C MET A 1 -24.36 -12.16 7.33
N ILE A 2 -24.91 -10.96 7.22
CA ILE A 2 -26.07 -10.69 6.33
C ILE A 2 -25.55 -10.65 4.89
N ASP A 3 -26.26 -11.31 3.98
CA ASP A 3 -25.88 -11.28 2.55
C ASP A 3 -26.59 -10.14 1.84
N PHE A 4 -25.82 -9.18 1.33
CA PHE A 4 -26.30 -8.04 0.55
C PHE A 4 -26.09 -8.20 -0.97
N ASN A 5 -25.60 -9.35 -1.45
CA ASN A 5 -25.25 -9.55 -2.86
C ASN A 5 -26.45 -9.40 -3.80
N GLN A 6 -27.68 -9.63 -3.30
CA GLN A 6 -28.89 -9.45 -4.09
C GLN A 6 -29.40 -7.99 -4.12
N GLN A 7 -28.81 -7.10 -3.32
CA GLN A 7 -29.20 -5.69 -3.24
C GLN A 7 -28.42 -4.86 -4.27
N ASN A 8 -28.56 -5.24 -5.54
CA ASN A 8 -27.99 -4.53 -6.68
C ASN A 8 -29.02 -3.64 -7.37
N TYR A 9 -28.54 -2.70 -8.19
CA TYR A 9 -29.40 -1.73 -8.90
C TYR A 9 -30.60 -2.37 -9.59
N PRO A 10 -30.45 -3.42 -10.44
CA PRO A 10 -31.60 -4.02 -11.13
C PRO A 10 -32.66 -4.58 -10.18
N ASN A 11 -32.24 -5.25 -9.12
CA ASN A 11 -33.16 -5.86 -8.16
C ASN A 11 -33.88 -4.82 -7.31
N ILE A 12 -33.16 -3.78 -6.91
CA ILE A 12 -33.73 -2.66 -6.14
C ILE A 12 -34.73 -1.90 -7.01
N LEU A 13 -34.36 -1.54 -8.24
CA LEU A 13 -35.24 -0.84 -9.15
C LEU A 13 -36.52 -1.67 -9.45
N LYS A 14 -36.36 -2.95 -9.70
CA LYS A 14 -37.49 -3.87 -9.89
C LYS A 14 -38.42 -3.89 -8.67
N ALA A 15 -37.84 -4.03 -7.47
CA ALA A 15 -38.63 -4.03 -6.24
C ALA A 15 -39.37 -2.71 -6.00
N MET A 16 -38.80 -1.60 -6.41
CA MET A 16 -39.50 -0.28 -6.41
C MET A 16 -40.63 -0.24 -7.41
N LEU A 17 -40.41 -0.68 -8.64
CA LEU A 17 -41.43 -0.70 -9.71
C LEU A 17 -42.56 -1.68 -9.39
N ASP A 18 -42.32 -2.77 -8.71
CA ASP A 18 -43.34 -3.73 -8.28
C ASP A 18 -44.34 -3.08 -7.28
N ARG A 19 -43.91 -2.08 -6.51
CA ARG A 19 -44.75 -1.32 -5.58
C ARG A 19 -45.57 -0.18 -6.25
N VAL A 20 -45.20 0.20 -7.47
CA VAL A 20 -45.97 1.18 -8.24
C VAL A 20 -47.26 0.52 -8.80
N PRO A 21 -48.43 1.13 -8.70
CA PRO A 21 -49.67 0.57 -9.26
C PRO A 21 -49.52 0.21 -10.73
N GLY A 22 -50.19 -0.86 -11.18
CA GLY A 22 -50.10 -1.38 -12.55
C GLY A 22 -50.77 -0.45 -13.61
N THR A 23 -51.49 0.57 -13.17
CA THR A 23 -52.07 1.62 -14.04
C THR A 23 -51.05 2.56 -14.63
N TYR A 24 -49.83 2.60 -14.10
CA TYR A 24 -48.74 3.47 -14.56
C TYR A 24 -47.81 2.73 -15.54
N ASP A 25 -47.29 3.50 -16.51
CA ASP A 25 -46.30 2.97 -17.44
C ASP A 25 -44.93 2.74 -16.73
N LYS A 26 -44.49 1.49 -16.75
CA LYS A 26 -43.23 1.03 -16.10
C LYS A 26 -42.15 0.67 -17.09
N ARG A 27 -42.30 0.99 -18.39
CA ARG A 27 -41.26 0.74 -19.39
C ARG A 27 -40.04 1.62 -19.12
N ASP A 28 -38.87 1.15 -19.48
CA ASP A 28 -37.60 1.82 -19.16
C ASP A 28 -37.50 3.27 -19.63
N THR A 29 -38.23 3.62 -20.70
CA THR A 29 -38.29 4.98 -21.24
C THR A 29 -39.36 5.89 -20.58
N SER A 30 -40.16 5.36 -19.66
CA SER A 30 -41.18 6.12 -18.98
C SER A 30 -40.64 7.01 -17.86
N PRO A 31 -41.35 8.06 -17.43
CA PRO A 31 -40.86 8.94 -16.35
C PRO A 31 -40.66 8.25 -15.01
N ILE A 32 -41.39 7.15 -14.72
CA ILE A 32 -41.35 6.50 -13.41
C ILE A 32 -40.02 5.76 -13.19
N PRO A 33 -39.54 4.82 -14.04
CA PRO A 33 -38.23 4.23 -13.91
C PRO A 33 -37.11 5.27 -13.96
N THR A 34 -37.24 6.29 -14.80
CA THR A 34 -36.26 7.38 -14.88
C THR A 34 -36.13 8.15 -13.56
N ALA A 35 -37.23 8.39 -12.87
CA ALA A 35 -37.24 9.06 -11.57
C ALA A 35 -36.75 8.17 -10.43
N LEU A 36 -36.99 6.85 -10.49
CA LEU A 36 -36.58 5.90 -9.45
C LEU A 36 -35.12 5.44 -9.62
N GLY A 37 -34.55 5.51 -10.83
CA GLY A 37 -33.20 5.06 -11.14
C GLY A 37 -32.11 5.64 -10.22
N PRO A 38 -32.05 6.98 -10.06
CA PRO A 38 -31.05 7.58 -9.15
C PRO A 38 -31.19 7.10 -7.70
N ALA A 39 -32.41 6.89 -7.21
CA ALA A 39 -32.67 6.38 -5.87
C ALA A 39 -32.23 4.92 -5.73
N ALA A 40 -32.51 4.08 -6.73
CA ALA A 40 -32.09 2.69 -6.75
C ALA A 40 -30.55 2.57 -6.78
N TRP A 41 -29.88 3.43 -7.56
CA TRP A 41 -28.41 3.51 -7.61
C TRP A 41 -27.81 3.94 -6.27
N ALA A 42 -28.39 4.96 -5.63
CA ALA A 42 -27.93 5.41 -4.31
C ALA A 42 -28.10 4.32 -3.23
N LEU A 43 -29.22 3.56 -3.29
CA LEU A 43 -29.44 2.44 -2.37
C LEU A 43 -28.46 1.29 -2.60
N GLU A 44 -28.09 0.96 -3.83
CA GLU A 44 -27.03 -0.01 -4.10
C GLU A 44 -25.71 0.43 -3.44
N GLY A 45 -25.29 1.69 -3.62
CA GLY A 45 -24.11 2.25 -2.97
C GLY A 45 -24.17 2.15 -1.43
N PHE A 46 -25.35 2.37 -0.86
CA PHE A 46 -25.57 2.21 0.58
C PHE A 46 -25.41 0.75 1.03
N TYR A 47 -25.96 -0.22 0.31
CA TYR A 47 -25.79 -1.64 0.62
C TYR A 47 -24.35 -2.12 0.47
N LEU A 48 -23.61 -1.61 -0.52
CA LEU A 48 -22.17 -1.88 -0.65
C LEU A 48 -21.39 -1.35 0.56
N SER A 49 -21.72 -0.15 1.02
CA SER A 49 -21.10 0.43 2.23
C SER A 49 -21.43 -0.37 3.49
N LEU A 50 -22.69 -0.81 3.65
CA LEU A 50 -23.09 -1.70 4.76
C LEU A 50 -22.34 -3.02 4.75
N ASN A 51 -22.15 -3.62 3.57
CA ASN A 51 -21.36 -4.85 3.42
C ASN A 51 -19.90 -4.63 3.83
N GLN A 52 -19.33 -3.50 3.45
CA GLN A 52 -17.97 -3.14 3.86
C GLN A 52 -17.87 -2.96 5.37
N VAL A 53 -18.78 -2.20 5.98
CA VAL A 53 -18.83 -2.02 7.46
C VAL A 53 -18.96 -3.38 8.16
N GLN A 54 -19.85 -4.25 7.69
CA GLN A 54 -20.03 -5.59 8.24
C GLN A 54 -18.73 -6.40 8.16
N ARG A 55 -18.01 -6.34 7.04
CA ARG A 55 -16.72 -7.05 6.88
C ARG A 55 -15.64 -6.49 7.80
N GLN A 56 -15.63 -5.20 8.06
CA GLN A 56 -14.66 -4.57 8.96
C GLN A 56 -14.95 -4.82 10.44
N ALA A 57 -16.13 -5.30 10.79
CA ALA A 57 -16.50 -5.63 12.17
C ALA A 57 -15.96 -6.99 12.67
N PHE A 58 -15.46 -7.85 11.80
CA PHE A 58 -14.98 -9.19 12.16
C PHE A 58 -13.48 -9.33 11.90
N VAL A 59 -12.77 -9.90 12.86
CA VAL A 59 -11.31 -10.09 12.81
C VAL A 59 -10.85 -10.85 11.55
N GLN A 60 -11.65 -11.83 11.08
CA GLN A 60 -11.30 -12.61 9.89
C GLN A 60 -11.37 -11.82 8.58
N THR A 61 -12.12 -10.72 8.55
CA THR A 61 -12.38 -9.95 7.33
C THR A 61 -11.97 -8.49 7.43
N ALA A 62 -11.66 -8.01 8.64
CA ALA A 62 -11.16 -6.67 8.89
C ALA A 62 -9.74 -6.51 8.33
N SER A 63 -9.42 -5.30 7.89
CA SER A 63 -8.10 -4.92 7.37
C SER A 63 -7.75 -3.49 7.75
N GLY A 64 -6.45 -3.15 7.67
CA GLY A 64 -5.97 -1.80 7.98
C GLY A 64 -6.30 -1.37 9.41
N GLU A 65 -6.72 -0.12 9.58
CA GLU A 65 -7.05 0.48 10.88
C GLU A 65 -8.17 -0.25 11.63
N SER A 66 -9.18 -0.78 10.92
CA SER A 66 -10.26 -1.53 11.55
C SER A 66 -9.76 -2.78 12.26
N LEU A 67 -8.79 -3.48 11.66
CA LEU A 67 -8.13 -4.62 12.31
C LEU A 67 -7.29 -4.18 13.49
N ASP A 68 -6.63 -3.03 13.41
CA ASP A 68 -5.83 -2.49 14.52
C ASP A 68 -6.73 -2.15 15.72
N TYR A 69 -7.91 -1.55 15.50
CA TYR A 69 -8.89 -1.31 16.58
C TYR A 69 -9.39 -2.61 17.21
N LEU A 70 -9.67 -3.64 16.40
CA LEU A 70 -10.08 -4.94 16.93
C LEU A 70 -8.94 -5.62 17.72
N ALA A 71 -7.69 -5.48 17.27
CA ALA A 71 -6.51 -5.99 17.97
C ALA A 71 -6.33 -5.34 19.36
N VAL A 72 -6.56 -4.03 19.47
CA VAL A 72 -6.50 -3.31 20.77
C VAL A 72 -7.49 -3.88 21.78
N ILE A 73 -8.69 -4.28 21.36
CA ILE A 73 -9.68 -4.92 22.24
C ILE A 73 -9.13 -6.24 22.82
N ALA A 74 -8.30 -6.95 22.04
CA ALA A 74 -7.62 -8.18 22.47
C ALA A 74 -6.29 -7.91 23.22
N GLY A 75 -5.94 -6.65 23.48
CA GLY A 75 -4.68 -6.26 24.14
C GLY A 75 -3.45 -6.40 23.23
N LEU A 76 -3.64 -6.44 21.92
CA LEU A 76 -2.58 -6.54 20.92
C LEU A 76 -2.35 -5.18 20.24
N THR A 77 -1.11 -4.91 19.88
CA THR A 77 -0.73 -3.75 19.07
C THR A 77 0.11 -4.20 17.88
N ARG A 78 -0.09 -3.55 16.73
CA ARG A 78 0.73 -3.81 15.54
C ARG A 78 2.16 -3.34 15.78
N TYR A 79 3.14 -4.16 15.42
CA TYR A 79 4.53 -3.70 15.35
C TYR A 79 4.66 -2.59 14.30
N PRO A 80 5.39 -1.50 14.60
CA PRO A 80 5.69 -0.49 13.60
C PRO A 80 6.51 -1.08 12.46
N ALA A 81 6.42 -0.46 11.29
CA ALA A 81 7.28 -0.81 10.16
C ALA A 81 8.74 -0.57 10.53
N SER A 82 9.61 -1.51 10.19
CA SER A 82 11.07 -1.35 10.27
C SER A 82 11.62 -0.73 8.99
N GLU A 83 12.83 -0.18 9.08
CA GLU A 83 13.53 0.34 7.94
C GLU A 83 14.15 -0.81 7.12
N ALA A 84 14.08 -0.71 5.80
CA ALA A 84 14.69 -1.68 4.90
C ALA A 84 16.22 -1.65 5.02
N VAL A 85 16.85 -2.81 5.04
CA VAL A 85 18.31 -2.95 5.01
C VAL A 85 18.73 -3.61 3.71
N ARG A 86 19.58 -2.93 2.96
CA ARG A 86 20.00 -3.34 1.62
C ARG A 86 21.51 -3.49 1.55
N LEU A 87 21.98 -4.27 0.59
CA LEU A 87 23.42 -4.34 0.27
C LEU A 87 23.81 -3.17 -0.62
N GLY A 88 24.74 -2.35 -0.17
CA GLY A 88 25.39 -1.31 -0.95
C GLY A 88 26.74 -1.76 -1.44
N ILE A 89 27.07 -1.43 -2.67
CA ILE A 89 28.32 -1.78 -3.37
C ILE A 89 28.97 -0.48 -3.84
N PHE A 90 30.23 -0.26 -3.46
CA PHE A 90 30.95 1.00 -3.69
C PHE A 90 32.37 0.72 -4.19
N ASN A 91 32.90 1.60 -5.02
CA ASN A 91 34.30 1.52 -5.49
C ASN A 91 35.30 2.24 -4.56
N SER A 92 34.85 2.81 -3.47
CA SER A 92 35.66 3.49 -2.46
C SER A 92 35.10 3.25 -1.07
N ASP A 93 35.94 3.36 -0.06
CA ASP A 93 35.48 3.35 1.34
C ASP A 93 34.65 4.62 1.61
N ILE A 94 33.38 4.41 1.99
CA ILE A 94 32.44 5.52 2.25
C ILE A 94 32.34 5.87 3.74
N GLY A 95 32.86 4.99 4.61
CA GLY A 95 32.70 5.12 6.06
C GLY A 95 31.26 4.88 6.53
N LEU A 96 31.06 4.87 7.84
CA LEU A 96 29.74 4.76 8.46
C LEU A 96 29.06 6.13 8.55
N GLY A 97 27.74 6.16 8.39
CA GLY A 97 26.95 7.37 8.44
C GLY A 97 26.88 8.15 7.11
N ALA A 98 27.52 7.65 6.04
CA ALA A 98 27.42 8.27 4.72
C ALA A 98 25.98 8.11 4.17
N ARG A 99 25.41 9.20 3.63
CA ARG A 99 24.04 9.26 3.15
C ARG A 99 23.98 9.28 1.62
N PHE A 100 23.05 8.51 1.08
CA PHE A 100 22.83 8.35 -0.35
C PHE A 100 21.35 8.49 -0.67
N SER A 101 21.05 8.97 -1.87
CA SER A 101 19.68 9.02 -2.39
C SER A 101 19.56 8.13 -3.64
N THR A 102 18.43 7.48 -3.79
CA THR A 102 18.09 6.76 -5.04
C THR A 102 17.79 7.77 -6.15
N VAL A 103 17.87 7.33 -7.41
CA VAL A 103 17.69 8.20 -8.59
C VAL A 103 16.35 8.00 -9.29
N ASN A 104 15.30 7.65 -8.56
CA ASN A 104 13.96 7.36 -9.08
C ASN A 104 12.96 8.55 -8.94
N GLY A 105 13.46 9.76 -8.98
CA GLY A 105 12.64 10.98 -9.06
C GLY A 105 11.84 11.25 -7.78
N GLU A 106 10.52 11.44 -7.91
CA GLU A 106 9.64 11.77 -6.78
C GLU A 106 9.58 10.67 -5.70
N ASN A 107 9.90 9.43 -6.07
CA ASN A 107 9.96 8.29 -5.15
C ASN A 107 11.37 8.06 -4.58
N SER A 108 12.24 9.06 -4.63
CA SER A 108 13.60 8.95 -4.10
C SER A 108 13.61 8.71 -2.61
N ILE A 109 14.44 7.76 -2.17
CA ILE A 109 14.61 7.36 -0.78
C ILE A 109 16.06 7.55 -0.39
N ASN A 110 16.27 8.03 0.83
CA ASN A 110 17.60 8.14 1.40
C ASN A 110 17.98 6.88 2.16
N PHE A 111 19.24 6.51 2.00
CA PHE A 111 19.88 5.43 2.71
C PHE A 111 21.11 5.93 3.46
N ILE A 112 21.38 5.36 4.62
CA ILE A 112 22.57 5.61 5.42
C ILE A 112 23.40 4.35 5.54
N SER A 113 24.72 4.46 5.43
CA SER A 113 25.62 3.35 5.70
C SER A 113 25.66 3.03 7.19
N ALA A 114 25.10 1.86 7.56
CA ALA A 114 24.92 1.47 8.97
C ALA A 114 26.06 0.58 9.48
N ALA A 115 26.55 -0.36 8.66
CA ALA A 115 27.63 -1.27 8.99
C ALA A 115 28.35 -1.75 7.73
N ALA A 116 29.58 -2.26 7.87
CA ALA A 116 30.20 -3.02 6.80
C ALA A 116 29.43 -4.33 6.57
N ALA A 117 29.22 -4.69 5.31
CA ALA A 117 28.54 -5.94 4.97
C ALA A 117 29.56 -7.05 4.70
N ALA A 118 29.33 -8.22 5.30
CA ALA A 118 30.07 -9.42 4.96
C ALA A 118 29.45 -10.06 3.71
N VAL A 119 30.24 -10.27 2.67
CA VAL A 119 29.83 -10.97 1.44
C VAL A 119 30.66 -12.24 1.28
N SER A 120 30.09 -13.28 0.69
CA SER A 120 30.74 -14.60 0.53
C SER A 120 31.91 -14.53 -0.43
N GLU A 121 31.84 -13.71 -1.46
CA GLU A 121 32.87 -13.56 -2.49
C GLU A 121 33.22 -12.07 -2.65
N PRO A 122 34.06 -11.48 -1.80
CA PRO A 122 34.46 -10.08 -1.91
C PRO A 122 35.36 -9.85 -3.12
N VAL A 123 35.08 -8.80 -3.90
CA VAL A 123 35.94 -8.37 -5.01
C VAL A 123 36.96 -7.35 -4.49
N GLU A 124 38.24 -7.50 -4.86
CA GLU A 124 39.28 -6.56 -4.48
C GLU A 124 38.99 -5.14 -5.02
N GLY A 125 39.14 -4.14 -4.17
CA GLY A 125 38.80 -2.73 -4.52
C GLY A 125 37.31 -2.39 -4.49
N VAL A 126 36.46 -3.30 -4.04
CA VAL A 126 35.04 -3.08 -3.85
C VAL A 126 34.68 -3.12 -2.37
N PHE A 127 33.93 -2.14 -1.92
CA PHE A 127 33.49 -2.00 -0.53
C PHE A 127 32.00 -2.30 -0.41
N TYR A 128 31.66 -3.08 0.59
CA TYR A 128 30.29 -3.55 0.82
C TYR A 128 29.77 -3.00 2.15
N TYR A 129 28.61 -2.38 2.11
CA TYR A 129 27.95 -1.80 3.28
C TYR A 129 26.51 -2.23 3.40
N GLN A 130 26.04 -2.39 4.63
CA GLN A 130 24.62 -2.46 4.94
C GLN A 130 24.05 -1.03 4.89
N MET A 131 23.18 -0.82 3.93
CA MET A 131 22.51 0.46 3.71
C MET A 131 21.13 0.42 4.31
N LYS A 132 20.89 1.22 5.32
CA LYS A 132 19.61 1.31 6.03
C LYS A 132 18.78 2.46 5.46
N ALA A 133 17.52 2.21 5.08
CA ALA A 133 16.64 3.26 4.62
C ALA A 133 16.31 4.22 5.77
N GLU A 134 16.28 5.53 5.50
CA GLU A 134 15.86 6.53 6.49
C GLU A 134 14.33 6.55 6.66
N THR A 135 13.58 5.95 5.73
CA THR A 135 12.14 5.82 5.78
C THR A 135 11.76 4.37 6.11
N ALA A 136 10.94 4.18 7.14
CA ALA A 136 10.44 2.87 7.51
C ALA A 136 9.42 2.36 6.49
N GLY A 137 9.37 1.03 6.32
CA GLY A 137 8.42 0.34 5.45
C GLY A 137 9.04 -0.27 4.21
N ALA A 138 8.18 -0.93 3.41
CA ALA A 138 8.59 -1.70 2.25
C ALA A 138 9.16 -0.86 1.10
N ILE A 139 8.91 0.45 1.09
CA ILE A 139 9.35 1.37 0.02
C ILE A 139 10.87 1.34 -0.18
N GLY A 140 11.66 1.10 0.89
CA GLY A 140 13.11 0.92 0.81
C GLY A 140 13.55 -0.33 0.04
N ASN A 141 12.65 -1.27 -0.21
CA ASN A 141 12.93 -2.51 -0.94
C ASN A 141 12.56 -2.45 -2.43
N GLU A 142 11.87 -1.40 -2.87
CA GLU A 142 11.34 -1.31 -4.24
C GLU A 142 12.40 -0.89 -5.27
N TYR A 143 13.51 -0.28 -4.83
CA TYR A 143 14.54 0.21 -5.72
C TYR A 143 15.80 -0.64 -5.65
N ALA A 144 16.37 -0.98 -6.80
CA ALA A 144 17.72 -1.53 -6.96
C ALA A 144 18.41 -0.82 -8.12
N GLY A 145 19.67 -0.44 -7.93
CA GLY A 145 20.42 0.27 -8.97
C GLY A 145 21.34 1.34 -8.41
N PRO A 146 21.77 2.31 -9.24
CA PRO A 146 22.70 3.35 -8.84
C PRO A 146 22.09 4.29 -7.81
N ILE A 147 22.91 4.72 -6.86
CA ILE A 147 22.56 5.73 -5.85
C ILE A 147 23.58 6.86 -5.88
N LEU A 148 23.17 8.03 -5.46
CA LEU A 148 24.01 9.24 -5.45
C LEU A 148 24.33 9.66 -4.01
N PRO A 149 25.57 10.01 -3.69
CA PRO A 149 25.91 10.54 -2.39
C PRO A 149 25.27 11.92 -2.18
N ILE A 150 24.71 12.15 -1.00
CA ILE A 150 24.15 13.46 -0.61
C ILE A 150 25.29 14.45 -0.30
N SER A 151 26.42 13.94 0.18
CA SER A 151 27.63 14.72 0.42
C SER A 151 28.78 14.15 -0.40
N THR A 152 29.69 15.02 -0.86
CA THR A 152 30.84 14.60 -1.65
C THR A 152 31.74 13.64 -0.86
N ILE A 153 32.01 12.48 -1.45
CA ILE A 153 32.93 11.46 -0.89
C ILE A 153 34.12 11.36 -1.84
N PRO A 154 35.36 11.66 -1.38
CA PRO A 154 36.54 11.60 -2.22
C PRO A 154 36.77 10.18 -2.79
N GLY A 155 37.07 10.10 -4.10
CA GLY A 155 37.34 8.83 -4.76
C GLY A 155 36.12 7.98 -5.13
N LEU A 156 34.89 8.35 -4.70
CA LEU A 156 33.69 7.62 -5.05
C LEU A 156 33.23 7.98 -6.47
N THR A 157 33.20 7.00 -7.36
CA THR A 157 32.73 7.13 -8.74
C THR A 157 31.59 6.16 -9.06
N SER A 158 31.40 5.10 -8.24
CA SER A 158 30.31 4.14 -8.40
C SER A 158 29.72 3.78 -7.06
N ALA A 159 28.39 3.87 -6.97
CA ALA A 159 27.61 3.48 -5.82
C ALA A 159 26.33 2.82 -6.29
N GLN A 160 26.04 1.64 -5.79
CA GLN A 160 24.86 0.87 -6.16
C GLN A 160 24.23 0.25 -4.92
N ILE A 161 22.91 0.06 -4.97
CA ILE A 161 22.15 -0.71 -3.99
C ILE A 161 21.55 -1.94 -4.69
N THR A 162 21.63 -3.10 -4.05
CA THR A 162 21.25 -4.38 -4.66
C THR A 162 20.32 -5.17 -3.73
N ASP A 163 20.81 -6.25 -3.15
CA ASP A 163 20.00 -7.23 -2.46
C ASP A 163 19.33 -6.69 -1.19
N ILE A 164 18.18 -7.27 -0.87
CA ILE A 164 17.48 -7.06 0.39
C ILE A 164 18.17 -7.94 1.44
N LEU A 165 18.60 -7.35 2.54
CA LEU A 165 19.23 -8.07 3.64
C LEU A 165 18.25 -8.36 4.78
N VAL A 166 17.27 -7.44 5.01
CA VAL A 166 16.16 -7.57 5.98
C VAL A 166 14.98 -6.75 5.52
#